data_2ed6a45941ca90b6a20ccbbbf3a3630b
#
_entry.id   2ed6a45941ca90b6a20ccbbbf3a3630b
#
_cell.length_a   1.000
_cell.length_b   1.000
_cell.length_c   1.000
_cell.angle_alpha   90.00
_cell.angle_beta   90.00
_cell.angle_gamma   90.00
#
_symmetry.space_group_name_H-M   'P 1'
#
loop_
_entity.id
_entity.type
_entity.pdbx_description
1 polymer ?
#
loop_
_entity_poly.entity_id
_entity_poly.type
_entity_poly.pdbx_seq_one_letter_code
_entity_poly.pdbx_strand_id
1 'polypeptide(L)'
;MTYEDILNDIEMYLVGRELQPITPNTPSLLVTKIDREKGKYYVTQTLGGKVDARSINEIKSIFDDLNRKGFCSVDQALYGSGSSRNQPETVFANLPYIQHFKYQRKKHILIRNKFVHEPGTLSELQGSDFRIIRKQIENYLGLNLYQVSVKHYDFLRTMY
;
A
#
# COMPACT_ATOMS: atom_id res chain seq x y z
N MET A 1 3.31 1.15 -14.86
CA MET A 1 4.21 1.50 -13.74
C MET A 1 4.90 0.25 -13.26
N THR A 2 6.20 0.32 -13.04
CA THR A 2 7.02 -0.79 -12.57
C THR A 2 7.43 -0.56 -11.12
N TYR A 3 7.95 -1.63 -10.48
CA TYR A 3 8.54 -1.53 -9.15
C TYR A 3 9.70 -0.50 -9.11
N GLU A 4 10.53 -0.48 -10.15
CA GLU A 4 11.60 0.52 -10.24
C GLU A 4 11.07 1.95 -10.31
N ASP A 5 9.94 2.17 -10.98
CA ASP A 5 9.28 3.48 -10.99
C ASP A 5 8.88 3.91 -9.58
N ILE A 6 8.36 2.99 -8.76
CA ILE A 6 8.00 3.27 -7.37
C ILE A 6 9.23 3.71 -6.56
N LEU A 7 10.34 2.97 -6.67
CA LEU A 7 11.58 3.32 -5.98
C LEU A 7 12.11 4.69 -6.43
N ASN A 8 12.09 4.94 -7.75
CA ASN A 8 12.51 6.23 -8.29
C ASN A 8 11.63 7.37 -7.77
N ASP A 9 10.34 7.17 -7.69
CA ASP A 9 9.38 8.18 -7.22
C ASP A 9 9.55 8.44 -5.71
N ILE A 10 9.81 7.41 -4.92
CA ILE A 10 10.12 7.60 -3.50
C ILE A 10 11.38 8.45 -3.35
N GLU A 11 12.43 8.14 -4.10
CA GLU A 11 13.68 8.92 -4.07
C GLU A 11 13.45 10.36 -4.52
N MET A 12 12.71 10.57 -5.60
CA MET A 12 12.50 11.89 -6.20
C MET A 12 11.59 12.77 -5.35
N TYR A 13 10.50 12.20 -4.82
CA TYR A 13 9.43 12.98 -4.22
C TYR A 13 9.38 12.92 -2.70
N LEU A 14 9.85 11.84 -2.07
CA LEU A 14 9.63 11.61 -0.66
C LEU A 14 10.89 11.67 0.20
N VAL A 15 12.06 11.31 -0.32
CA VAL A 15 13.29 11.33 0.47
C VAL A 15 13.59 12.75 0.97
N GLY A 16 13.85 12.86 2.28
CA GLY A 16 14.13 14.14 2.93
C GLY A 16 12.89 14.99 3.24
N ARG A 17 11.72 14.49 2.93
CA ARG A 17 10.45 15.19 3.18
C ARG A 17 9.73 14.57 4.38
N GLU A 18 9.13 15.42 5.21
CA GLU A 18 8.29 14.94 6.31
C GLU A 18 7.02 14.30 5.77
N LEU A 19 6.79 13.03 6.08
CA LEU A 19 5.66 12.26 5.59
C LEU A 19 4.61 12.11 6.70
N GLN A 20 3.35 12.24 6.33
CA GLN A 20 2.22 12.20 7.26
C GLN A 20 1.64 10.79 7.34
N PRO A 21 1.52 10.19 8.55
CA PRO A 21 0.88 8.88 8.69
C PRO A 21 -0.64 9.00 8.57
N ILE A 22 -1.27 7.93 8.08
CA ILE A 22 -2.72 7.84 7.99
C ILE A 22 -3.33 7.77 9.40
N THR A 23 -2.70 7.02 10.30
CA THR A 23 -3.19 6.86 11.67
C THR A 23 -2.98 8.16 12.45
N PRO A 24 -4.05 8.74 13.05
CA PRO A 24 -3.92 9.94 13.86
C PRO A 24 -2.99 9.73 15.07
N ASN A 25 -2.36 10.81 15.51
CA ASN A 25 -1.48 10.83 16.69
C ASN A 25 -0.25 9.93 16.56
N THR A 26 0.14 9.62 15.34
CA THR A 26 1.36 8.88 15.03
C THR A 26 2.43 9.89 14.58
N PRO A 27 3.70 9.72 15.00
CA PRO A 27 4.76 10.64 14.57
C PRO A 27 4.96 10.62 13.05
N SER A 28 5.35 11.78 12.51
CA SER A 28 5.76 11.90 11.10
C SER A 28 6.95 11.00 10.81
N LEU A 29 7.15 10.71 9.53
CA LEU A 29 8.20 9.82 9.06
C LEU A 29 9.09 10.55 8.07
N LEU A 30 10.40 10.29 8.15
CA LEU A 30 11.37 10.73 7.15
C LEU A 30 12.03 9.49 6.54
N VAL A 31 12.01 9.40 5.21
CA VAL A 31 12.85 8.45 4.48
C VAL A 31 14.16 9.17 4.19
N THR A 32 15.27 8.65 4.72
CA THR A 32 16.57 9.31 4.56
C THR A 32 17.28 8.87 3.29
N LYS A 33 17.14 7.61 2.90
CA LYS A 33 17.68 7.10 1.63
C LYS A 33 17.12 5.71 1.31
N ILE A 34 17.29 5.32 0.04
CA ILE A 34 17.11 3.95 -0.44
C ILE A 34 18.47 3.43 -0.86
N ASP A 35 18.85 2.23 -0.39
CA ASP A 35 20.08 1.56 -0.80
C ASP A 35 19.70 0.26 -1.51
N ARG A 36 19.72 0.31 -2.85
CA ARG A 36 19.29 -0.82 -3.68
C ARG A 36 20.28 -1.99 -3.60
N GLU A 37 21.55 -1.73 -3.43
CA GLU A 37 22.56 -2.78 -3.30
C GLU A 37 22.36 -3.61 -2.05
N LYS A 38 22.08 -2.95 -0.92
CA LYS A 38 21.80 -3.61 0.35
C LYS A 38 20.36 -4.08 0.47
N GLY A 39 19.47 -3.68 -0.43
CA GLY A 39 18.05 -3.99 -0.37
C GLY A 39 17.36 -3.37 0.84
N LYS A 40 17.74 -2.15 1.20
CA LYS A 40 17.22 -1.46 2.38
C LYS A 40 16.72 -0.06 2.04
N TYR A 41 15.72 0.40 2.79
CA TYR A 41 15.39 1.81 2.89
C TYR A 41 15.47 2.23 4.36
N TYR A 42 15.81 3.48 4.60
CA TYR A 42 16.14 3.97 5.92
C TYR A 42 15.15 5.05 6.34
N VAL A 43 14.59 4.91 7.53
CA VAL A 43 13.55 5.79 8.03
C VAL A 43 13.90 6.29 9.43
N THR A 44 13.43 7.50 9.75
CA THR A 44 13.51 8.05 11.10
C THR A 44 12.24 8.86 11.39
N GLN A 45 11.90 8.98 12.67
CA GLN A 45 10.74 9.78 13.07
C GLN A 45 11.11 11.25 13.32
N THR A 46 12.37 11.53 13.57
CA THR A 46 12.86 12.90 13.77
C THR A 46 14.21 13.07 13.09
N LEU A 47 14.44 14.23 12.48
CA LEU A 47 15.73 14.57 11.89
C LEU A 47 16.82 14.47 12.96
N GLY A 48 17.88 13.70 12.67
CA GLY A 48 18.96 13.45 13.62
C GLY A 48 18.65 12.40 14.69
N GLY A 49 17.45 11.82 14.67
CA GLY A 49 17.07 10.73 15.57
C GLY A 49 17.58 9.37 15.12
N LYS A 50 17.13 8.33 15.81
CA LYS A 50 17.49 6.96 15.45
C LYS A 50 16.95 6.62 14.06
N VAL A 51 17.82 6.07 13.21
CA VAL A 51 17.49 5.62 11.87
C VAL A 51 17.29 4.09 11.89
N ASP A 52 16.15 3.64 11.40
CA ASP A 52 15.86 2.22 11.26
C ASP A 52 16.05 1.80 9.81
N ALA A 53 16.70 0.65 9.61
CA ALA A 53 16.85 0.03 8.30
C ALA A 53 15.69 -0.96 8.10
N ARG A 54 14.99 -0.82 6.97
CA ARG A 54 13.88 -1.72 6.61
C ARG A 54 14.14 -2.36 5.25
N SER A 55 13.60 -3.55 5.05
CA SER A 55 13.77 -4.27 3.78
C SER A 55 12.94 -3.61 2.67
N ILE A 56 13.55 -3.37 1.51
CA ILE A 56 12.81 -2.87 0.34
C ILE A 56 11.82 -3.91 -0.20
N ASN A 57 11.92 -5.18 0.23
CA ASN A 57 10.92 -6.20 -0.10
C ASN A 57 9.54 -5.85 0.45
N GLU A 58 9.43 -5.06 1.50
CA GLU A 58 8.15 -4.55 1.97
C GLU A 58 7.48 -3.68 0.90
N ILE A 59 8.26 -2.79 0.27
CA ILE A 59 7.79 -1.94 -0.82
C ILE A 59 7.36 -2.80 -2.01
N LYS A 60 8.16 -3.81 -2.33
CA LYS A 60 7.84 -4.72 -3.43
C LYS A 60 6.55 -5.49 -3.18
N SER A 61 6.35 -6.02 -1.98
CA SER A 61 5.14 -6.77 -1.64
C SER A 61 3.88 -5.91 -1.75
N ILE A 62 3.93 -4.68 -1.26
CA ILE A 62 2.82 -3.74 -1.36
C ILE A 62 2.56 -3.39 -2.81
N PHE A 63 3.61 -3.09 -3.58
CA PHE A 63 3.47 -2.75 -5.00
C PHE A 63 2.88 -3.90 -5.81
N ASP A 64 3.36 -5.13 -5.59
CA ASP A 64 2.85 -6.31 -6.30
C ASP A 64 1.35 -6.50 -6.04
N ASP A 65 0.89 -6.29 -4.81
CA ASP A 65 -0.52 -6.39 -4.47
C ASP A 65 -1.34 -5.26 -5.13
N LEU A 66 -0.85 -4.03 -5.07
CA LEU A 66 -1.47 -2.89 -5.76
C LEU A 66 -1.56 -3.09 -7.27
N ASN A 67 -0.48 -3.58 -7.87
CA ASN A 67 -0.42 -3.80 -9.32
C ASN A 67 -1.39 -4.90 -9.77
N ARG A 68 -1.58 -5.93 -8.94
CA ARG A 68 -2.49 -7.04 -9.26
C ARG A 68 -3.95 -6.66 -9.11
N LYS A 69 -4.30 -5.91 -8.06
CA LYS A 69 -5.70 -5.63 -7.70
C LYS A 69 -6.13 -4.19 -7.93
N GLY A 70 -5.19 -3.24 -7.94
CA GLY A 70 -5.46 -1.81 -7.95
C GLY A 70 -5.68 -1.22 -6.57
N PHE A 71 -5.86 -2.05 -5.54
CA PHE A 71 -6.01 -1.67 -4.14
C PHE A 71 -5.28 -2.67 -3.25
N CYS A 72 -4.99 -2.28 -2.01
CA CYS A 72 -4.22 -3.12 -1.11
C CYS A 72 -4.51 -2.77 0.36
N SER A 73 -4.61 -3.79 1.19
CA SER A 73 -4.43 -3.63 2.63
C SER A 73 -2.97 -3.92 2.96
N VAL A 74 -2.26 -2.95 3.52
CA VAL A 74 -0.84 -3.13 3.86
C VAL A 74 -0.67 -4.25 4.89
N ASP A 75 -1.60 -4.36 5.84
CA ASP A 75 -1.62 -5.47 6.80
C ASP A 75 -1.62 -6.84 6.12
N GLN A 76 -2.44 -7.00 5.08
CA GLN A 76 -2.51 -8.27 4.34
C GLN A 76 -1.29 -8.49 3.46
N ALA A 77 -0.82 -7.43 2.79
CA ALA A 77 0.34 -7.51 1.90
C ALA A 77 1.61 -7.91 2.65
N LEU A 78 1.73 -7.51 3.92
CA LEU A 78 2.89 -7.79 4.77
C LEU A 78 2.59 -8.86 5.85
N TYR A 79 1.54 -9.63 5.68
CA TYR A 79 1.16 -10.66 6.63
C TYR A 79 2.31 -11.63 6.88
N GLY A 80 2.58 -11.90 8.15
CA GLY A 80 3.66 -12.78 8.55
C GLY A 80 5.05 -12.14 8.66
N SER A 81 5.20 -10.87 8.28
CA SER A 81 6.52 -10.21 8.33
C SER A 81 6.99 -9.90 9.74
N GLY A 82 6.08 -9.80 10.71
CA GLY A 82 6.41 -9.47 12.10
C GLY A 82 6.86 -8.04 12.34
N SER A 83 7.02 -7.22 11.29
CA SER A 83 7.47 -5.84 11.41
C SER A 83 6.31 -4.86 11.42
N SER A 84 6.55 -3.64 11.91
CA SER A 84 5.56 -2.57 11.92
C SER A 84 5.11 -2.24 10.49
N ARG A 85 3.81 -2.13 10.28
CA ARG A 85 3.23 -1.82 8.96
C ARG A 85 3.01 -0.34 8.74
N ASN A 86 3.06 0.45 9.80
CA ASN A 86 2.78 1.89 9.71
C ASN A 86 3.79 2.63 8.82
N GLN A 87 5.06 2.29 8.89
CA GLN A 87 6.10 2.99 8.15
C GLN A 87 5.98 2.78 6.64
N PRO A 88 5.92 1.53 6.11
CA PRO A 88 5.72 1.36 4.67
C PRO A 88 4.37 1.89 4.18
N GLU A 89 3.32 1.79 4.98
CA GLU A 89 2.01 2.39 4.67
C GLU A 89 2.13 3.89 4.50
N THR A 90 2.84 4.56 5.42
CA THR A 90 3.06 6.02 5.37
C THR A 90 3.82 6.41 4.10
N VAL A 91 4.86 5.65 3.74
CA VAL A 91 5.62 5.91 2.50
C VAL A 91 4.69 5.87 1.30
N PHE A 92 3.90 4.81 1.14
CA PHE A 92 2.99 4.70 0.00
C PHE A 92 1.92 5.79 -0.01
N ALA A 93 1.29 6.06 1.13
CA ALA A 93 0.19 7.02 1.21
C ALA A 93 0.60 8.43 0.80
N ASN A 94 1.87 8.79 0.96
CA ASN A 94 2.39 10.11 0.60
C ASN A 94 2.82 10.22 -0.87
N LEU A 95 2.79 9.13 -1.64
CA LEU A 95 3.02 9.18 -3.08
C LEU A 95 1.84 9.87 -3.78
N PRO A 96 2.09 10.70 -4.80
CA PRO A 96 1.06 11.59 -5.36
C PRO A 96 -0.07 10.87 -6.12
N TYR A 97 0.09 9.59 -6.45
CA TYR A 97 -0.92 8.79 -7.14
C TYR A 97 -1.57 7.75 -6.23
N ILE A 98 -1.34 7.83 -4.92
CA ILE A 98 -1.93 6.91 -3.93
C ILE A 98 -2.98 7.66 -3.11
N GLN A 99 -4.13 7.02 -2.93
CA GLN A 99 -5.17 7.49 -2.01
C GLN A 99 -5.42 6.42 -0.95
N HIS A 100 -5.81 6.84 0.24
CA HIS A 100 -6.14 5.91 1.31
C HIS A 100 -7.64 5.92 1.60
N PHE A 101 -8.14 4.83 2.16
CA PHE A 101 -9.55 4.70 2.55
C PHE A 101 -9.70 3.57 3.57
N LYS A 102 -10.85 3.52 4.24
CA LYS A 102 -11.21 2.40 5.09
C LYS A 102 -12.26 1.55 4.41
N TYR A 103 -12.02 0.23 4.40
CA TYR A 103 -12.97 -0.76 3.94
C TYR A 103 -13.11 -1.82 5.01
N GLN A 104 -14.34 -2.04 5.50
CA GLN A 104 -14.62 -2.95 6.61
C GLN A 104 -13.73 -2.64 7.84
N ARG A 105 -13.58 -1.36 8.15
CA ARG A 105 -12.80 -0.82 9.28
C ARG A 105 -11.28 -0.99 9.16
N LYS A 106 -10.79 -1.50 8.03
CA LYS A 106 -9.35 -1.69 7.78
C LYS A 106 -8.84 -0.64 6.81
N LYS A 107 -7.63 -0.17 7.07
CA LYS A 107 -6.97 0.79 6.19
C LYS A 107 -6.55 0.11 4.89
N HIS A 108 -6.83 0.79 3.79
CA HIS A 108 -6.47 0.37 2.44
C HIS A 108 -5.85 1.53 1.69
N ILE A 109 -5.09 1.21 0.66
CA ILE A 109 -4.55 2.17 -0.30
C ILE A 109 -4.97 1.77 -1.70
N LEU A 110 -5.04 2.76 -2.59
CA LEU A 110 -5.47 2.62 -3.97
C LEU A 110 -4.47 3.34 -4.86
N ILE A 111 -4.07 2.73 -5.96
CA ILE A 111 -3.18 3.36 -6.94
C ILE A 111 -4.00 3.97 -8.08
N ARG A 112 -3.70 5.23 -8.42
CA ARG A 112 -4.28 5.93 -9.56
C ARG A 112 -3.28 5.96 -10.72
N ASN A 113 -3.77 6.21 -11.91
CA ASN A 113 -2.93 6.33 -13.10
C ASN A 113 -2.42 7.76 -13.36
N LYS A 114 -2.66 8.66 -12.42
CA LYS A 114 -2.26 10.07 -12.49
C LYS A 114 -1.99 10.61 -11.09
N PHE A 115 -1.33 11.77 -11.00
CA PHE A 115 -1.17 12.48 -9.74
C PHE A 115 -2.52 13.05 -9.31
N VAL A 116 -2.91 12.79 -8.06
CA VAL A 116 -4.19 13.24 -7.48
C VAL A 116 -3.98 14.13 -6.26
N HIS A 117 -2.75 14.19 -5.73
CA HIS A 117 -2.37 15.11 -4.66
C HIS A 117 -0.88 15.39 -4.69
N GLU A 118 -0.45 16.38 -3.92
CA GLU A 118 0.97 16.74 -3.83
C GLU A 118 1.76 15.67 -3.08
N PRO A 119 3.00 15.36 -3.49
CA PRO A 119 3.85 14.44 -2.75
C PRO A 119 4.06 14.93 -1.31
N GLY A 120 4.09 14.00 -0.36
CA GLY A 120 4.25 14.35 1.05
C GLY A 120 2.97 14.83 1.73
N THR A 121 1.83 14.69 1.05
CA THR A 121 0.51 14.93 1.62
C THR A 121 -0.32 13.66 1.54
N LEU A 122 -1.43 13.62 2.26
CA LEU A 122 -2.39 12.51 2.21
C LEU A 122 -3.62 12.91 1.40
N SER A 123 -4.17 11.94 0.68
CA SER A 123 -5.44 12.09 -0.02
C SER A 123 -6.37 10.94 0.36
N GLU A 124 -7.47 11.26 1.03
CA GLU A 124 -8.46 10.27 1.42
C GLU A 124 -9.52 10.14 0.33
N LEU A 125 -9.83 8.90 -0.04
CA LEU A 125 -10.89 8.61 -0.99
C LEU A 125 -12.23 8.80 -0.30
N GLN A 126 -13.10 9.67 -0.85
CA GLN A 126 -14.37 10.05 -0.23
C GLN A 126 -15.52 10.11 -1.23
N GLY A 127 -16.74 10.13 -0.68
CA GLY A 127 -17.95 10.43 -1.45
C GLY A 127 -18.27 9.39 -2.53
N SER A 128 -18.60 9.89 -3.72
CA SER A 128 -18.96 9.04 -4.85
C SER A 128 -17.80 8.20 -5.35
N ASP A 129 -16.58 8.72 -5.28
CA ASP A 129 -15.37 7.97 -5.65
C ASP A 129 -15.19 6.76 -4.74
N PHE A 130 -15.41 6.94 -3.44
CA PHE A 130 -15.33 5.83 -2.46
C PHE A 130 -16.39 4.77 -2.79
N ARG A 131 -17.61 5.17 -3.13
CA ARG A 131 -18.67 4.22 -3.47
C ARG A 131 -18.34 3.40 -4.70
N ILE A 132 -17.76 4.02 -5.72
CA ILE A 132 -17.34 3.34 -6.95
C ILE A 132 -16.27 2.30 -6.64
N ILE A 133 -15.24 2.69 -5.89
CA ILE A 133 -14.12 1.80 -5.52
C ILE A 133 -14.61 0.66 -4.63
N ARG A 134 -15.47 0.95 -3.65
CA ARG A 134 -16.06 -0.06 -2.78
C ARG A 134 -16.80 -1.13 -3.60
N LYS A 135 -17.55 -0.70 -4.60
CA LYS A 135 -18.26 -1.62 -5.48
C LYS A 135 -17.32 -2.48 -6.30
N GLN A 136 -16.22 -1.91 -6.79
CA GLN A 136 -15.19 -2.65 -7.52
C GLN A 136 -14.52 -3.71 -6.61
N ILE A 137 -14.23 -3.36 -5.36
CA ILE A 137 -13.67 -4.31 -4.39
C ILE A 137 -14.65 -5.46 -4.13
N GLU A 138 -15.92 -5.16 -3.90
CA GLU A 138 -16.95 -6.15 -3.65
C GLU A 138 -17.13 -7.08 -4.85
N ASN A 139 -17.11 -6.54 -6.07
CA ASN A 139 -17.18 -7.34 -7.28
C ASN A 139 -15.97 -8.25 -7.45
N TYR A 140 -14.77 -7.74 -7.19
CA TYR A 140 -13.55 -8.55 -7.25
C TYR A 140 -13.61 -9.73 -6.28
N LEU A 141 -14.00 -9.49 -5.03
CA LEU A 141 -14.12 -10.52 -4.01
C LEU A 141 -15.23 -11.50 -4.34
N GLY A 142 -16.37 -11.01 -4.83
CA GLY A 142 -17.51 -11.84 -5.24
C GLY A 142 -17.16 -12.78 -6.39
N LEU A 143 -16.44 -12.31 -7.40
CA LEU A 143 -15.97 -13.14 -8.51
C LEU A 143 -15.05 -14.26 -8.04
N ASN A 144 -14.13 -13.96 -7.14
CA ASN A 144 -13.21 -14.96 -6.59
C ASN A 144 -13.97 -16.02 -5.79
N LEU A 145 -14.91 -15.62 -4.95
CA LEU A 145 -15.76 -16.55 -4.19
C LEU A 145 -16.60 -17.42 -5.11
N TYR A 146 -17.17 -16.83 -6.16
CA TYR A 146 -17.97 -17.57 -7.15
C TYR A 146 -17.11 -18.63 -7.85
N GLN A 147 -15.92 -18.28 -8.30
CA GLN A 147 -15.02 -19.23 -8.98
C GLN A 147 -14.63 -20.39 -8.06
N VAL A 148 -14.33 -20.12 -6.80
CA VAL A 148 -14.03 -21.16 -5.83
C VAL A 148 -15.22 -22.08 -5.62
N SER A 149 -16.43 -21.52 -5.50
CA SER A 149 -17.66 -22.30 -5.31
C SER A 149 -17.94 -23.20 -6.51
N VAL A 150 -17.76 -22.68 -7.74
CA VAL A 150 -17.95 -23.47 -8.97
C VAL A 150 -16.97 -24.64 -9.03
N LYS A 151 -15.68 -24.39 -8.74
CA LYS A 151 -14.66 -25.44 -8.72
C LYS A 151 -14.97 -26.53 -7.69
N HIS A 152 -15.43 -26.12 -6.51
CA HIS A 152 -15.81 -27.06 -5.45
C HIS A 152 -17.00 -27.90 -5.87
N TYR A 153 -17.99 -27.29 -6.48
CA TYR A 153 -19.17 -27.99 -6.99
C TYR A 153 -18.80 -29.01 -8.06
N ASP A 154 -17.98 -28.62 -9.02
CA ASP A 154 -17.50 -29.52 -10.07
C ASP A 154 -16.72 -30.70 -9.51
N PHE A 155 -15.88 -30.46 -8.51
CA PHE A 155 -15.15 -31.50 -7.81
C PHE A 155 -16.10 -32.52 -7.17
N LEU A 156 -17.08 -32.05 -6.41
CA LEU A 156 -18.08 -32.92 -5.78
C LEU A 156 -18.89 -33.69 -6.79
N ARG A 157 -19.23 -33.06 -7.92
CA ARG A 157 -20.01 -33.67 -8.99
C ARG A 157 -19.24 -34.79 -9.65
N THR A 158 -17.93 -34.71 -9.80
CA THR A 158 -17.09 -35.78 -10.38
C THR A 158 -16.90 -36.94 -9.42
N MET A 159 -17.09 -36.75 -8.12
CA MET A 159 -16.96 -37.82 -7.14
C MET A 159 -18.20 -38.71 -7.01
N TYR A 160 -19.35 -38.23 -7.48
CA TYR A 160 -20.63 -38.93 -7.45
C TYR A 160 -21.13 -39.15 -8.87
#